data_faccc7e26abe2777f89a4714513c8006
#
_entry.id   faccc7e26abe2777f89a4714513c8006
#
_cell.length_a   1.000
_cell.length_b   1.000
_cell.length_c   1.000
_cell.angle_alpha   90.00
_cell.angle_beta   90.00
_cell.angle_gamma   90.00
#
_symmetry.space_group_name_H-M   'P 1'
#
loop_
_entity.id
_entity.type
_entity.pdbx_description
1 polymer ?
#
loop_
_entity_poly.entity_id
_entity_poly.type
_entity_poly.pdbx_seq_one_letter_code
_entity_poly.pdbx_strand_id
1 'polypeptide(L)'
;MTRIGIEIGGTKQQIVVGDAEGRIIDRCRFTVDPAGGGPVIRDRMAEELPPILAEHHPERIGVGFGGPVDITAGTVAVSHQIEGWSGFPLRDWLHELTELPVVIENDANTAALGEALRGAGRGFNPAFYMNMGSGVGGGLVIEGKIYHGDKPGEVEVGHLRLDPDGTTVEDRCSGWAVDRTIRAAFGNHPDSLLASLCGDTPGGEAKHLTEALAQGDSLAQDILTTVTRDLAFAL
;
A
#
# COMPACT_ATOMS: atom_id res chain seq x y z
N MET A 1 20.06 13.60 13.01
CA MET A 1 18.86 14.14 12.33
C MET A 1 17.86 13.01 12.17
N THR A 2 16.74 13.11 12.85
CA THR A 2 15.66 12.10 12.77
C THR A 2 14.48 12.64 11.97
N ARG A 3 13.67 11.76 11.43
CA ARG A 3 12.48 12.08 10.63
C ARG A 3 11.37 11.11 10.99
N ILE A 4 10.14 11.57 10.91
CA ILE A 4 8.96 10.72 11.06
C ILE A 4 8.47 10.32 9.68
N GLY A 5 8.16 9.02 9.53
CA GLY A 5 7.36 8.47 8.44
C GLY A 5 6.03 8.00 8.98
N ILE A 6 4.92 8.40 8.36
CA ILE A 6 3.58 7.94 8.71
C ILE A 6 3.01 7.20 7.50
N GLU A 7 2.53 5.97 7.70
CA GLU A 7 1.76 5.23 6.71
C GLU A 7 0.31 5.15 7.18
N ILE A 8 -0.62 5.59 6.32
CA ILE A 8 -2.05 5.57 6.57
C ILE A 8 -2.69 4.65 5.53
N GLY A 9 -2.91 3.40 5.89
CA GLY A 9 -3.59 2.41 5.05
C GLY A 9 -4.99 2.07 5.56
N GLY A 10 -5.73 1.29 4.79
CA GLY A 10 -7.11 0.90 5.11
C GLY A 10 -7.25 -0.10 6.27
N THR A 11 -6.19 -0.86 6.59
CA THR A 11 -6.23 -1.92 7.61
C THR A 11 -5.18 -1.73 8.70
N LYS A 12 -4.08 -1.09 8.36
CA LYS A 12 -2.93 -0.90 9.25
C LYS A 12 -2.40 0.52 9.11
N GLN A 13 -1.87 1.02 10.20
CA GLN A 13 -1.14 2.26 10.25
C GLN A 13 0.16 2.06 10.98
N GLN A 14 1.14 2.86 10.64
CA GLN A 14 2.37 2.93 11.40
C GLN A 14 2.95 4.35 11.41
N ILE A 15 3.58 4.66 12.53
CA ILE A 15 4.46 5.80 12.68
C ILE A 15 5.85 5.23 12.89
N VAL A 16 6.81 5.67 12.09
CA VAL A 16 8.21 5.25 12.21
C VAL A 16 9.09 6.47 12.43
N VAL A 17 10.14 6.29 13.22
CA VAL A 17 11.22 7.26 13.31
C VAL A 17 12.42 6.70 12.57
N GLY A 18 12.97 7.45 11.64
CA GLY A 18 14.12 7.07 10.85
C GLY A 18 15.29 8.03 11.04
N ASP A 19 16.51 7.52 10.87
CA ASP A 19 17.73 8.32 10.83
C ASP A 19 17.97 8.95 9.44
N ALA A 20 19.09 9.67 9.29
CA ALA A 20 19.46 10.32 8.03
C ALA A 20 19.74 9.30 6.89
N GLU A 21 20.10 8.07 7.24
CA GLU A 21 20.36 6.98 6.32
C GLU A 21 19.09 6.20 5.95
N GLY A 22 17.94 6.52 6.59
CA GLY A 22 16.65 5.86 6.37
C GLY A 22 16.48 4.55 7.14
N ARG A 23 17.33 4.28 8.14
CA ARG A 23 17.14 3.14 9.04
C ARG A 23 16.05 3.49 10.05
N ILE A 24 15.10 2.57 10.25
CA ILE A 24 14.04 2.73 11.25
C ILE A 24 14.65 2.46 12.62
N ILE A 25 14.59 3.46 13.51
CA ILE A 25 15.10 3.39 14.89
C ILE A 25 13.99 3.21 15.91
N ASP A 26 12.76 3.59 15.56
CA ASP A 26 11.58 3.36 16.38
C ASP A 26 10.34 3.16 15.52
N ARG A 27 9.33 2.45 16.06
CA ARG A 27 8.11 2.12 15.32
C ARG A 27 6.92 1.89 16.22
N CYS A 28 5.86 2.64 16.01
CA CYS A 28 4.53 2.41 16.54
C CYS A 28 3.60 1.86 15.44
N ARG A 29 2.88 0.76 15.71
CA ARG A 29 1.91 0.15 14.77
C ARG A 29 0.57 -0.01 15.46
N PHE A 30 -0.50 0.25 14.71
CA PHE A 30 -1.85 0.00 15.19
C PHE A 30 -2.77 -0.47 14.05
N THR A 31 -3.76 -1.27 14.43
CA THR A 31 -4.79 -1.75 13.51
C THR A 31 -5.85 -0.67 13.36
N VAL A 32 -6.31 -0.48 12.15
CA VAL A 32 -7.43 0.41 11.83
C VAL A 32 -8.74 -0.36 12.02
N ASP A 33 -9.67 0.24 12.75
CA ASP A 33 -11.07 -0.14 12.69
C ASP A 33 -11.76 0.73 11.63
N PRO A 34 -12.12 0.18 10.46
CA PRO A 34 -12.76 0.96 9.40
C PRO A 34 -14.08 1.61 9.83
N ALA A 35 -14.79 1.01 10.80
CA ALA A 35 -16.05 1.54 11.30
C ALA A 35 -15.88 2.86 12.08
N GLY A 36 -14.69 3.09 12.64
CA GLY A 36 -14.37 4.35 13.34
C GLY A 36 -14.04 5.51 12.41
N GLY A 37 -13.77 5.23 11.15
CA GLY A 37 -13.46 6.23 10.13
C GLY A 37 -12.17 7.02 10.37
N GLY A 38 -11.98 8.05 9.55
CA GLY A 38 -10.84 8.96 9.62
C GLY A 38 -10.69 9.69 10.97
N PRO A 39 -11.76 10.13 11.65
CA PRO A 39 -11.65 10.77 12.96
C PRO A 39 -10.90 9.94 13.99
N VAL A 40 -11.25 8.65 14.16
CA VAL A 40 -10.59 7.77 15.15
C VAL A 40 -9.11 7.59 14.84
N ILE A 41 -8.77 7.54 13.55
CA ILE A 41 -7.38 7.45 13.11
C ILE A 41 -6.60 8.72 13.46
N ARG A 42 -7.21 9.89 13.24
CA ARG A 42 -6.59 11.19 13.60
C ARG A 42 -6.41 11.35 15.10
N ASP A 43 -7.43 10.97 15.88
CA ASP A 43 -7.35 11.01 17.34
C ASP A 43 -6.20 10.14 17.84
N ARG A 44 -6.05 8.93 17.28
CA ARG A 44 -4.93 8.04 17.62
C ARG A 44 -3.58 8.63 17.26
N MET A 45 -3.43 9.25 16.09
CA MET A 45 -2.20 9.93 15.73
C MET A 45 -1.90 11.11 16.67
N ALA A 46 -2.92 11.87 17.07
CA ALA A 46 -2.77 12.99 17.99
C ALA A 46 -2.32 12.53 19.40
N GLU A 47 -2.68 11.31 19.80
CA GLU A 47 -2.19 10.71 21.05
C GLU A 47 -0.76 10.20 20.95
N GLU A 48 -0.39 9.56 19.82
CA GLU A 48 0.90 8.89 19.68
C GLU A 48 2.05 9.82 19.27
N LEU A 49 1.77 10.90 18.54
CA LEU A 49 2.83 11.81 18.06
C LEU A 49 3.55 12.59 19.16
N PRO A 50 2.88 13.16 20.18
CA PRO A 50 3.57 13.99 21.18
C PRO A 50 4.69 13.26 21.92
N PRO A 51 4.55 12.03 22.44
CA PRO A 51 5.66 11.32 23.08
C PRO A 51 6.82 11.02 22.10
N ILE A 52 6.52 10.68 20.84
CA ILE A 52 7.54 10.44 19.81
C ILE A 52 8.33 11.73 19.51
N LEU A 53 7.64 12.86 19.42
CA LEU A 53 8.27 14.18 19.21
C LEU A 53 9.20 14.54 20.37
N ALA A 54 8.75 14.31 21.60
CA ALA A 54 9.51 14.62 22.82
C ALA A 54 10.76 13.75 22.97
N GLU A 55 10.71 12.49 22.56
CA GLU A 55 11.83 11.56 22.69
C GLU A 55 12.85 11.71 21.56
N HIS A 56 12.39 11.82 20.32
CA HIS A 56 13.27 11.71 19.16
C HIS A 56 13.64 13.05 18.50
N HIS A 57 12.97 14.13 18.82
CA HIS A 57 13.21 15.48 18.28
C HIS A 57 13.34 15.49 16.73
N PRO A 58 12.36 14.96 15.99
CA PRO A 58 12.42 14.87 14.53
C PRO A 58 12.34 16.26 13.89
N GLU A 59 12.91 16.38 12.67
CA GLU A 59 12.96 17.65 11.94
C GLU A 59 11.81 17.84 10.95
N ARG A 60 11.18 16.74 10.49
CA ARG A 60 10.11 16.76 9.49
C ARG A 60 9.31 15.46 9.47
N ILE A 61 8.15 15.51 8.84
CA ILE A 61 7.24 14.38 8.67
C ILE A 61 7.03 14.12 7.18
N GLY A 62 7.12 12.84 6.78
CA GLY A 62 6.65 12.33 5.49
C GLY A 62 5.47 11.40 5.70
N VAL A 63 4.42 11.54 4.89
CA VAL A 63 3.21 10.69 4.97
C VAL A 63 3.02 9.95 3.65
N GLY A 64 2.85 8.62 3.74
CA GLY A 64 2.33 7.78 2.67
C GLY A 64 0.86 7.47 2.95
N PHE A 65 -0.04 7.91 2.08
CA PHE A 65 -1.47 7.70 2.22
C PHE A 65 -1.98 6.67 1.21
N GLY A 66 -2.73 5.67 1.67
CA GLY A 66 -3.33 4.61 0.86
C GLY A 66 -4.51 5.09 0.03
N GLY A 67 -4.26 5.93 -0.95
CA GLY A 67 -5.23 6.50 -1.86
C GLY A 67 -4.73 7.78 -2.53
N PRO A 68 -5.54 8.37 -3.44
CA PRO A 68 -5.17 9.60 -4.13
C PRO A 68 -5.03 10.79 -3.18
N VAL A 69 -3.93 11.54 -3.37
CA VAL A 69 -3.65 12.77 -2.64
C VAL A 69 -3.37 13.93 -3.60
N ASP A 70 -3.79 15.13 -3.24
CA ASP A 70 -3.32 16.35 -3.88
C ASP A 70 -2.07 16.84 -3.12
N ILE A 71 -0.90 16.54 -3.66
CA ILE A 71 0.38 16.89 -3.06
C ILE A 71 0.62 18.40 -3.01
N THR A 72 0.02 19.16 -3.93
CA THR A 72 0.13 20.63 -4.00
C THR A 72 -0.72 21.27 -2.92
N ALA A 73 -1.99 20.90 -2.85
CA ALA A 73 -2.91 21.38 -1.81
C ALA A 73 -2.59 20.79 -0.42
N GLY A 74 -1.96 19.61 -0.36
CA GLY A 74 -1.68 18.91 0.91
C GLY A 74 -2.92 18.20 1.46
N THR A 75 -3.84 17.78 0.58
CA THR A 75 -5.13 17.19 0.96
C THR A 75 -5.27 15.75 0.46
N VAL A 76 -6.06 14.95 1.16
CA VAL A 76 -6.52 13.65 0.67
C VAL A 76 -7.61 13.91 -0.37
N ALA A 77 -7.39 13.51 -1.63
CA ALA A 77 -8.36 13.77 -2.69
C ALA A 77 -9.63 12.91 -2.50
N VAL A 78 -9.46 11.60 -2.40
CA VAL A 78 -10.53 10.64 -2.15
C VAL A 78 -10.01 9.50 -1.27
N SER A 79 -10.87 8.98 -0.40
CA SER A 79 -10.62 7.71 0.30
C SER A 79 -11.77 6.76 0.02
N HIS A 80 -11.45 5.61 -0.60
CA HIS A 80 -12.41 4.56 -0.92
C HIS A 80 -12.56 3.52 0.20
N GLN A 81 -11.61 3.48 1.13
CA GLN A 81 -11.55 2.45 2.16
C GLN A 81 -12.06 2.92 3.52
N ILE A 82 -11.92 4.22 3.83
CA ILE A 82 -12.24 4.78 5.14
C ILE A 82 -12.93 6.13 4.97
N GLU A 83 -14.11 6.29 5.54
CA GLU A 83 -14.84 7.56 5.53
C GLU A 83 -14.11 8.66 6.34
N GLY A 84 -14.38 9.91 5.99
CA GLY A 84 -13.87 11.08 6.73
C GLY A 84 -12.46 11.54 6.36
N TRP A 85 -11.91 11.03 5.25
CA TRP A 85 -10.63 11.50 4.70
C TRP A 85 -10.78 12.35 3.44
N SER A 86 -11.80 12.15 2.61
CA SER A 86 -11.95 12.89 1.36
C SER A 86 -11.99 14.40 1.59
N GLY A 87 -11.11 15.12 0.91
CA GLY A 87 -10.95 16.57 1.06
C GLY A 87 -10.24 17.01 2.35
N PHE A 88 -9.77 16.09 3.20
CA PHE A 88 -9.16 16.44 4.48
C PHE A 88 -7.77 17.08 4.28
N PRO A 89 -7.47 18.24 4.93
CA PRO A 89 -6.19 18.95 4.80
C PRO A 89 -5.10 18.29 5.68
N LEU A 90 -4.66 17.09 5.29
CA LEU A 90 -3.79 16.23 6.08
C LEU A 90 -2.44 16.88 6.40
N ARG A 91 -1.84 17.57 5.41
CA ARG A 91 -0.56 18.27 5.62
C ARG A 91 -0.68 19.36 6.69
N ASP A 92 -1.69 20.21 6.54
CA ASP A 92 -1.86 21.38 7.41
C ASP A 92 -2.26 20.94 8.81
N TRP A 93 -3.14 19.95 8.94
CA TRP A 93 -3.52 19.36 10.22
C TRP A 93 -2.32 18.76 10.97
N LEU A 94 -1.44 17.99 10.30
CA LEU A 94 -0.23 17.45 10.92
C LEU A 94 0.77 18.56 11.28
N HIS A 95 0.86 19.59 10.44
CA HIS A 95 1.70 20.75 10.75
C HIS A 95 1.22 21.50 12.00
N GLU A 96 -0.07 21.74 12.11
CA GLU A 96 -0.67 22.38 13.31
C GLU A 96 -0.46 21.55 14.58
N LEU A 97 -0.54 20.21 14.46
CA LEU A 97 -0.36 19.30 15.58
C LEU A 97 1.11 19.22 16.06
N THR A 98 2.09 19.36 15.16
CA THR A 98 3.48 19.00 15.43
C THR A 98 4.46 20.17 15.30
N GLU A 99 4.05 21.28 14.69
CA GLU A 99 4.87 22.43 14.29
C GLU A 99 6.03 22.08 13.32
N LEU A 100 6.03 20.87 12.77
CA LEU A 100 7.05 20.39 11.84
C LEU A 100 6.64 20.58 10.36
N PRO A 101 7.62 20.73 9.46
CA PRO A 101 7.36 20.62 8.02
C PRO A 101 6.82 19.22 7.66
N VAL A 102 5.70 19.18 6.91
CA VAL A 102 5.04 17.94 6.49
C VAL A 102 4.96 17.88 4.97
N VAL A 103 5.25 16.70 4.42
CA VAL A 103 4.98 16.34 3.03
C VAL A 103 4.06 15.13 3.00
N ILE A 104 3.11 15.11 2.06
CA ILE A 104 2.23 13.96 1.85
C ILE A 104 2.40 13.43 0.43
N GLU A 105 2.24 12.12 0.29
CA GLU A 105 2.34 11.41 -0.97
C GLU A 105 1.43 10.17 -0.93
N ASN A 106 1.13 9.61 -2.10
CA ASN A 106 0.54 8.29 -2.19
C ASN A 106 1.51 7.22 -1.63
N ASP A 107 0.97 6.16 -1.02
CA ASP A 107 1.77 5.11 -0.35
C ASP A 107 2.64 4.29 -1.33
N ALA A 108 2.11 3.94 -2.52
CA ALA A 108 2.88 3.22 -3.54
C ALA A 108 4.00 4.09 -4.12
N ASN A 109 3.76 5.37 -4.36
CA ASN A 109 4.77 6.35 -4.76
C ASN A 109 5.85 6.51 -3.69
N THR A 110 5.45 6.58 -2.41
CA THR A 110 6.38 6.64 -1.27
C THR A 110 7.26 5.38 -1.21
N ALA A 111 6.66 4.20 -1.41
CA ALA A 111 7.38 2.93 -1.46
C ALA A 111 8.34 2.89 -2.65
N ALA A 112 7.91 3.33 -3.84
CA ALA A 112 8.76 3.42 -5.03
C ALA A 112 10.00 4.29 -4.78
N LEU A 113 9.82 5.45 -4.14
CA LEU A 113 10.93 6.33 -3.78
C LEU A 113 11.88 5.66 -2.77
N GLY A 114 11.33 4.97 -1.79
CA GLY A 114 12.10 4.20 -0.80
C GLY A 114 12.97 3.13 -1.47
N GLU A 115 12.38 2.32 -2.35
CA GLU A 115 13.07 1.28 -3.11
C GLU A 115 14.14 1.85 -4.05
N ALA A 116 13.84 2.92 -4.77
CA ALA A 116 14.79 3.56 -5.68
C ALA A 116 16.00 4.14 -4.94
N LEU A 117 15.81 4.75 -3.77
CA LEU A 117 16.89 5.42 -3.04
C LEU A 117 17.63 4.52 -2.04
N ARG A 118 16.95 3.52 -1.46
CA ARG A 118 17.47 2.72 -0.32
C ARG A 118 17.32 1.21 -0.48
N GLY A 119 16.42 0.76 -1.36
CA GLY A 119 16.08 -0.64 -1.56
C GLY A 119 16.69 -1.27 -2.82
N ALA A 120 15.95 -2.20 -3.42
CA ALA A 120 16.36 -2.98 -4.58
C ALA A 120 16.51 -2.15 -5.87
N GLY A 121 15.87 -0.98 -5.94
CA GLY A 121 15.95 -0.04 -7.07
C GLY A 121 17.21 0.84 -7.09
N ARG A 122 18.11 0.73 -6.10
CA ARG A 122 19.35 1.54 -6.05
C ARG A 122 20.22 1.33 -7.28
N GLY A 123 20.60 2.45 -7.90
CA GLY A 123 21.47 2.45 -9.08
C GLY A 123 20.75 2.27 -10.41
N PHE A 124 19.44 2.06 -10.39
CA PHE A 124 18.62 2.05 -11.60
C PHE A 124 17.92 3.41 -11.80
N ASN A 125 17.88 3.85 -13.06
CA ASN A 125 17.19 5.07 -13.47
C ASN A 125 16.66 4.90 -14.90
N PRO A 126 15.35 4.89 -15.10
CA PRO A 126 14.29 4.99 -14.10
C PRO A 126 14.17 3.72 -13.23
N ALA A 127 13.52 3.84 -12.05
CA ALA A 127 13.12 2.73 -11.22
C ALA A 127 11.58 2.66 -11.16
N PHE A 128 11.03 1.55 -11.60
CA PHE A 128 9.60 1.25 -11.52
C PHE A 128 9.33 0.30 -10.34
N TYR A 129 8.33 0.62 -9.56
CA TYR A 129 7.88 -0.17 -8.42
C TYR A 129 6.43 -0.59 -8.63
N MET A 130 6.11 -1.83 -8.29
CA MET A 130 4.75 -2.36 -8.24
C MET A 130 4.55 -3.16 -6.97
N ASN A 131 3.42 -2.99 -6.33
CA ASN A 131 2.99 -3.81 -5.20
C ASN A 131 1.64 -4.45 -5.45
N MET A 132 1.47 -5.65 -4.91
CA MET A 132 0.20 -6.37 -4.86
C MET A 132 -0.17 -6.57 -3.39
N GLY A 133 -1.06 -5.72 -2.93
CA GLY A 133 -1.68 -5.79 -1.61
C GLY A 133 -3.16 -6.17 -1.74
N SER A 134 -4.04 -5.52 -0.98
CA SER A 134 -5.49 -5.58 -1.19
C SER A 134 -5.88 -5.13 -2.60
N GLY A 135 -5.22 -4.09 -3.12
CA GLY A 135 -5.23 -3.63 -4.50
C GLY A 135 -3.88 -3.85 -5.21
N VAL A 136 -3.70 -3.21 -6.37
CA VAL A 136 -2.44 -3.16 -7.11
C VAL A 136 -2.04 -1.69 -7.28
N GLY A 137 -0.90 -1.32 -6.71
CA GLY A 137 -0.35 0.03 -6.82
C GLY A 137 0.99 0.04 -7.55
N GLY A 138 1.44 1.22 -7.95
CA GLY A 138 2.73 1.40 -8.58
C GLY A 138 3.29 2.80 -8.37
N GLY A 139 4.57 2.95 -8.71
CA GLY A 139 5.26 4.24 -8.69
C GLY A 139 6.48 4.23 -9.60
N LEU A 140 6.78 5.36 -10.19
CA LEU A 140 7.92 5.55 -11.07
C LEU A 140 8.83 6.63 -10.49
N VAL A 141 10.11 6.31 -10.40
CA VAL A 141 11.14 7.24 -9.91
C VAL A 141 12.14 7.50 -11.03
N ILE A 142 12.30 8.77 -11.40
CA ILE A 142 13.22 9.23 -12.43
C ILE A 142 14.19 10.23 -11.79
N GLU A 143 15.47 10.00 -11.93
CA GLU A 143 16.54 10.85 -11.35
C GLU A 143 16.34 11.09 -9.83
N GLY A 144 15.92 10.05 -9.11
CA GLY A 144 15.71 10.08 -7.67
C GLY A 144 14.46 10.86 -7.21
N LYS A 145 13.54 11.18 -8.11
CA LYS A 145 12.28 11.89 -7.83
C LYS A 145 11.08 11.07 -8.32
N ILE A 146 10.00 11.11 -7.56
CA ILE A 146 8.72 10.53 -7.98
C ILE A 146 8.25 11.25 -9.26
N TYR A 147 7.89 10.47 -10.26
CA TYR A 147 7.29 10.98 -11.50
C TYR A 147 5.78 11.09 -11.32
N HIS A 148 5.25 12.32 -11.36
CA HIS A 148 3.81 12.59 -11.22
C HIS A 148 3.11 12.87 -12.56
N GLY A 149 3.84 12.88 -13.69
CA GLY A 149 3.27 13.25 -14.99
C GLY A 149 2.61 14.62 -14.97
N ASP A 150 1.55 14.76 -15.74
CA ASP A 150 0.75 16.00 -15.81
C ASP A 150 -0.38 16.04 -14.77
N LYS A 151 -0.73 14.88 -14.18
CA LYS A 151 -1.85 14.74 -13.22
C LYS A 151 -1.49 13.69 -12.16
N PRO A 152 -2.00 13.84 -10.92
CA PRO A 152 -1.93 12.79 -9.91
C PRO A 152 -2.58 11.48 -10.43
N GLY A 153 -1.94 10.35 -10.19
CA GLY A 153 -2.45 9.03 -10.58
C GLY A 153 -1.82 8.43 -11.85
N GLU A 154 -0.73 9.01 -12.35
CA GLU A 154 -0.03 8.60 -13.59
C GLU A 154 0.73 7.30 -13.47
N VAL A 155 0.80 6.53 -12.55
CA VAL A 155 1.43 5.19 -12.48
C VAL A 155 0.50 4.18 -11.80
N GLU A 156 -0.79 4.37 -12.06
CA GLU A 156 -1.85 3.47 -11.56
C GLU A 156 -1.88 2.17 -12.36
N VAL A 157 -0.81 1.36 -12.22
CA VAL A 157 -0.64 0.09 -12.94
C VAL A 157 -1.79 -0.89 -12.71
N GLY A 158 -2.43 -0.84 -11.55
CA GLY A 158 -3.62 -1.63 -11.24
C GLY A 158 -4.79 -1.39 -12.20
N HIS A 159 -4.88 -0.19 -12.77
CA HIS A 159 -5.95 0.21 -13.71
C HIS A 159 -5.62 -0.09 -15.19
N LEU A 160 -4.45 -0.65 -15.50
CA LEU A 160 -4.16 -1.13 -16.86
C LEU A 160 -5.14 -2.23 -17.25
N ARG A 161 -5.70 -2.11 -18.46
CA ARG A 161 -6.64 -3.10 -18.98
C ARG A 161 -5.90 -4.32 -19.54
N LEU A 162 -6.34 -5.50 -19.13
CA LEU A 162 -5.86 -6.80 -19.60
C LEU A 162 -6.62 -7.29 -20.82
N ASP A 163 -7.83 -6.76 -21.06
CA ASP A 163 -8.68 -7.18 -22.17
C ASP A 163 -9.59 -6.03 -22.68
N PRO A 164 -10.21 -6.21 -23.86
CA PRO A 164 -11.15 -5.24 -24.45
C PRO A 164 -12.42 -5.01 -23.62
N ASP A 165 -12.80 -5.97 -22.76
CA ASP A 165 -14.01 -5.91 -21.93
C ASP A 165 -13.79 -4.99 -20.71
N GLY A 166 -12.55 -4.55 -20.51
CA GLY A 166 -12.20 -3.55 -19.49
C GLY A 166 -11.72 -4.16 -18.17
N THR A 167 -11.49 -5.46 -18.10
CA THR A 167 -10.88 -6.12 -16.94
C THR A 167 -9.49 -5.54 -16.68
N THR A 168 -9.23 -5.13 -15.46
CA THR A 168 -7.95 -4.50 -15.08
C THR A 168 -6.97 -5.48 -14.44
N VAL A 169 -5.72 -5.05 -14.29
CA VAL A 169 -4.71 -5.78 -13.52
C VAL A 169 -5.19 -5.98 -12.08
N GLU A 170 -5.77 -4.97 -11.46
CA GLU A 170 -6.30 -5.08 -10.10
C GLU A 170 -7.45 -6.08 -9.98
N ASP A 171 -8.34 -6.14 -10.97
CA ASP A 171 -9.47 -7.08 -10.98
C ASP A 171 -9.03 -8.55 -10.99
N ARG A 172 -7.82 -8.85 -11.48
CA ARG A 172 -7.28 -10.21 -11.56
C ARG A 172 -6.11 -10.49 -10.64
N CYS A 173 -5.27 -9.50 -10.35
CA CYS A 173 -3.98 -9.72 -9.70
C CYS A 173 -3.91 -9.15 -8.27
N SER A 174 -4.89 -8.33 -7.83
CA SER A 174 -4.92 -7.87 -6.45
C SER A 174 -5.13 -9.04 -5.47
N GLY A 175 -4.67 -8.89 -4.24
CA GLY A 175 -4.87 -9.91 -3.21
C GLY A 175 -6.35 -10.26 -3.03
N TRP A 176 -7.25 -9.28 -3.04
CA TRP A 176 -8.69 -9.53 -2.98
C TRP A 176 -9.24 -10.25 -4.23
N ALA A 177 -8.70 -9.98 -5.40
CA ALA A 177 -9.11 -10.68 -6.61
C ALA A 177 -8.65 -12.14 -6.59
N VAL A 178 -7.41 -12.37 -6.15
CA VAL A 178 -6.86 -13.72 -5.98
C VAL A 178 -7.65 -14.49 -4.93
N ASP A 179 -7.97 -13.90 -3.78
CA ASP A 179 -8.82 -14.51 -2.75
C ASP A 179 -10.17 -14.97 -3.34
N ARG A 180 -10.86 -14.08 -4.07
CA ARG A 180 -12.15 -14.42 -4.72
C ARG A 180 -11.99 -15.55 -5.74
N THR A 181 -10.93 -15.53 -6.54
CA THR A 181 -10.67 -16.55 -7.57
C THR A 181 -10.42 -17.92 -6.96
N ILE A 182 -9.61 -17.96 -5.90
CA ILE A 182 -9.35 -19.21 -5.14
C ILE A 182 -10.65 -19.76 -4.58
N ARG A 183 -11.42 -18.92 -3.90
CA ARG A 183 -12.70 -19.31 -3.28
C ARG A 183 -13.71 -19.85 -4.30
N ALA A 184 -13.83 -19.22 -5.46
CA ALA A 184 -14.72 -19.64 -6.53
C ALA A 184 -14.33 -20.99 -7.14
N ALA A 185 -13.06 -21.38 -7.06
CA ALA A 185 -12.55 -22.62 -7.65
C ALA A 185 -12.78 -23.86 -6.76
N PHE A 186 -13.09 -23.72 -5.48
CA PHE A 186 -13.18 -24.85 -4.52
C PHE A 186 -14.15 -25.95 -4.96
N GLY A 187 -15.31 -25.57 -5.53
CA GLY A 187 -16.30 -26.55 -6.00
C GLY A 187 -15.78 -27.49 -7.09
N ASN A 188 -14.80 -27.05 -7.86
CA ASN A 188 -14.18 -27.83 -8.93
C ASN A 188 -12.89 -28.57 -8.48
N HIS A 189 -12.39 -28.27 -7.27
CA HIS A 189 -11.16 -28.83 -6.71
C HIS A 189 -11.36 -29.31 -5.26
N PRO A 190 -12.27 -30.28 -5.03
CA PRO A 190 -12.64 -30.71 -3.67
C PRO A 190 -11.48 -31.33 -2.88
N ASP A 191 -10.49 -31.89 -3.58
CA ASP A 191 -9.31 -32.52 -2.97
C ASP A 191 -8.10 -31.57 -2.87
N SER A 192 -8.26 -30.29 -3.17
CA SER A 192 -7.18 -29.32 -3.12
C SER A 192 -6.73 -29.04 -1.68
N LEU A 193 -5.41 -29.12 -1.46
CA LEU A 193 -4.81 -28.69 -0.19
C LEU A 193 -5.08 -27.20 0.06
N LEU A 194 -4.99 -26.35 -0.98
CA LEU A 194 -5.29 -24.93 -0.87
C LEU A 194 -6.71 -24.71 -0.35
N ALA A 195 -7.69 -25.45 -0.86
CA ALA A 195 -9.06 -25.37 -0.38
C ALA A 195 -9.18 -25.75 1.12
N SER A 196 -8.49 -26.81 1.52
CA SER A 196 -8.50 -27.26 2.91
C SER A 196 -7.82 -26.28 3.88
N LEU A 197 -6.77 -25.59 3.46
CA LEU A 197 -6.04 -24.60 4.25
C LEU A 197 -6.86 -23.30 4.48
N CYS A 198 -7.73 -22.94 3.52
CA CYS A 198 -8.48 -21.70 3.58
C CYS A 198 -9.66 -21.72 4.57
N GLY A 199 -10.20 -22.89 4.90
CA GLY A 199 -11.38 -23.03 5.75
C GLY A 199 -12.64 -22.39 5.18
N ASP A 200 -13.68 -22.20 6.02
CA ASP A 200 -15.01 -21.77 5.58
C ASP A 200 -15.17 -20.24 5.51
N THR A 201 -14.36 -19.48 6.25
CA THR A 201 -14.47 -18.01 6.28
C THR A 201 -13.77 -17.37 5.08
N PRO A 202 -14.49 -16.60 4.25
CA PRO A 202 -13.88 -15.91 3.11
C PRO A 202 -12.89 -14.82 3.52
N GLY A 203 -11.83 -14.66 2.71
CA GLY A 203 -10.81 -13.62 2.82
C GLY A 203 -9.47 -14.12 3.32
N GLY A 204 -8.41 -13.70 2.64
CA GLY A 204 -7.04 -14.07 2.95
C GLY A 204 -6.63 -15.45 2.43
N GLU A 205 -7.30 -15.97 1.42
CA GLU A 205 -6.98 -17.24 0.76
C GLU A 205 -5.58 -17.25 0.16
N ALA A 206 -5.18 -16.14 -0.44
CA ALA A 206 -3.88 -15.96 -1.09
C ALA A 206 -2.68 -16.21 -0.15
N LYS A 207 -2.83 -16.01 1.16
CA LYS A 207 -1.76 -16.28 2.15
C LYS A 207 -1.34 -17.75 2.20
N HIS A 208 -2.23 -18.67 1.79
CA HIS A 208 -2.00 -20.11 1.79
C HIS A 208 -1.36 -20.64 0.49
N LEU A 209 -1.25 -19.79 -0.56
CA LEU A 209 -0.68 -20.18 -1.85
C LEU A 209 0.73 -20.75 -1.72
N THR A 210 1.60 -20.11 -0.95
CA THR A 210 3.00 -20.53 -0.82
C THR A 210 3.09 -21.95 -0.25
N GLU A 211 2.29 -22.26 0.78
CA GLU A 211 2.28 -23.57 1.40
C GLU A 211 1.72 -24.65 0.45
N ALA A 212 0.60 -24.36 -0.21
CA ALA A 212 -0.02 -25.28 -1.17
C ALA A 212 0.89 -25.56 -2.38
N LEU A 213 1.54 -24.53 -2.91
CA LEU A 213 2.52 -24.66 -4.01
C LEU A 213 3.71 -25.53 -3.62
N ALA A 214 4.24 -25.37 -2.40
CA ALA A 214 5.35 -26.18 -1.91
C ALA A 214 5.02 -27.68 -1.81
N GLN A 215 3.73 -28.01 -1.71
CA GLN A 215 3.23 -29.40 -1.65
C GLN A 215 2.66 -29.88 -2.99
N GLY A 216 2.81 -29.10 -4.08
CA GLY A 216 2.43 -29.48 -5.42
C GLY A 216 0.94 -29.42 -5.72
N ASP A 217 0.18 -28.61 -4.97
CA ASP A 217 -1.26 -28.43 -5.20
C ASP A 217 -1.53 -27.83 -6.59
N SER A 218 -2.37 -28.52 -7.37
CA SER A 218 -2.65 -28.14 -8.76
C SER A 218 -3.46 -26.83 -8.86
N LEU A 219 -4.42 -26.59 -7.96
CA LEU A 219 -5.18 -25.35 -7.94
C LEU A 219 -4.26 -24.15 -7.66
N ALA A 220 -3.36 -24.30 -6.70
CA ALA A 220 -2.39 -23.24 -6.39
C ALA A 220 -1.47 -22.94 -7.59
N GLN A 221 -1.06 -23.97 -8.35
CA GLN A 221 -0.26 -23.82 -9.57
C GLN A 221 -1.02 -23.08 -10.66
N ASP A 222 -2.30 -23.41 -10.88
CA ASP A 222 -3.16 -22.75 -11.87
C ASP A 222 -3.40 -21.29 -11.53
N ILE A 223 -3.66 -20.98 -10.27
CA ILE A 223 -3.81 -19.60 -9.77
C ILE A 223 -2.52 -18.80 -10.02
N LEU A 224 -1.37 -19.33 -9.58
CA LEU A 224 -0.08 -18.67 -9.77
C LEU A 224 0.22 -18.43 -11.26
N THR A 225 -0.01 -19.44 -12.10
CA THR A 225 0.22 -19.32 -13.54
C THR A 225 -0.64 -18.23 -14.17
N THR A 226 -1.91 -18.16 -13.79
CA THR A 226 -2.84 -17.14 -14.31
C THR A 226 -2.41 -15.74 -13.90
N VAL A 227 -2.16 -15.52 -12.62
CA VAL A 227 -1.72 -14.20 -12.09
C VAL A 227 -0.39 -13.78 -12.73
N THR A 228 0.57 -14.70 -12.82
CA THR A 228 1.88 -14.40 -13.42
C THR A 228 1.77 -14.03 -14.90
N ARG A 229 0.92 -14.76 -15.67
CA ARG A 229 0.67 -14.43 -17.07
C ARG A 229 0.05 -13.05 -17.24
N ASP A 230 -0.96 -12.72 -16.43
CA ASP A 230 -1.66 -11.45 -16.52
C ASP A 230 -0.74 -10.26 -16.12
N LEU A 231 0.11 -10.46 -15.12
CA LEU A 231 1.15 -9.48 -14.76
C LEU A 231 2.22 -9.32 -15.85
N ALA A 232 2.68 -10.44 -16.45
CA ALA A 232 3.65 -10.40 -17.53
C ALA A 232 3.11 -9.71 -18.79
N PHE A 233 1.79 -9.78 -19.01
CA PHE A 233 1.15 -9.04 -20.09
C PHE A 233 1.06 -7.55 -19.82
N ALA A 234 0.89 -7.15 -18.55
CA ALA A 234 0.76 -5.75 -18.15
C ALA A 234 2.11 -4.98 -18.12
N LEU A 235 3.25 -5.68 -17.94
CA LEU A 235 4.60 -5.13 -17.84
C LEU A 235 5.37 -5.19 -19.16
#